data_711cd473ce62fa63030518025fe5ce61
#
_entry.id   711cd473ce62fa63030518025fe5ce61
#
_cell.length_a   1.000
_cell.length_b   1.000
_cell.length_c   1.000
_cell.angle_alpha   90.00
_cell.angle_beta   90.00
_cell.angle_gamma   90.00
#
_symmetry.space_group_name_H-M   'P 1'
#
loop_
_entity.id
_entity.type
_entity.pdbx_description
1 polymer ?
#
loop_
_entity_poly.entity_id
_entity_poly.type
_entity_poly.pdbx_seq_one_letter_code
_entity_poly.pdbx_strand_id
1 'polypeptide(L)'
;MSGHTFANGSPDGPPEPLGIAISDHCGGTELAWAILCAYVNKMLTGNGQYVDVSVSDKCISIAENVLVCATVGDIVRGRTGGYNFNCGPYGVFQAADGAYAIGCGSDEMWAKISNSLGRPELLKADGWSNNTERGRNHSTHMIPLMTDWGKDKKRDGIVEIMRDQNSIPCGACLTHKEVQKDAHYRMRQTISDIEQPKAGKVSVASPFAGKMTDTRPAIQGPAPLLGEHNETILAMLLSYTKDEIERLYDAGVLVQDLDPRQPE
;
A
#
# COMPACT_ATOMS: atom_id res chain seq x y z
N MET A 1 15.75 -10.44 -3.17
CA MET A 1 16.11 -11.73 -2.58
C MET A 1 14.89 -12.57 -2.19
N SER A 2 13.80 -11.97 -1.69
CA SER A 2 12.58 -12.67 -1.22
C SER A 2 11.67 -13.29 -2.31
N GLY A 3 12.00 -13.18 -3.58
CA GLY A 3 11.19 -13.70 -4.68
C GLY A 3 10.13 -12.74 -5.24
N HIS A 4 9.77 -11.67 -4.52
CA HIS A 4 8.73 -10.73 -4.98
C HIS A 4 9.06 -10.07 -6.32
N THR A 5 10.29 -9.57 -6.48
CA THR A 5 10.73 -8.96 -7.76
C THR A 5 10.68 -9.98 -8.90
N PHE A 6 11.03 -11.25 -8.64
CA PHE A 6 10.94 -12.30 -9.65
C PHE A 6 9.51 -12.54 -10.13
N ALA A 7 8.55 -12.49 -9.21
CA ALA A 7 7.14 -12.73 -9.50
C ALA A 7 6.37 -11.49 -9.98
N ASN A 8 7.00 -10.30 -9.96
CA ASN A 8 6.38 -9.04 -10.37
C ASN A 8 6.83 -8.62 -11.77
N GLY A 9 5.89 -8.08 -12.55
CA GLY A 9 6.11 -7.60 -13.92
C GLY A 9 5.25 -8.31 -14.96
N SER A 10 5.43 -7.93 -16.21
CA SER A 10 4.76 -8.57 -17.35
C SER A 10 5.19 -10.03 -17.50
N PRO A 11 4.29 -10.97 -17.89
CA PRO A 11 4.65 -12.36 -18.15
C PRO A 11 5.86 -12.53 -19.08
N ASP A 12 5.92 -11.73 -20.14
CA ASP A 12 6.96 -11.77 -21.17
C ASP A 12 8.10 -10.78 -20.94
N GLY A 13 8.04 -9.99 -19.85
CA GLY A 13 9.03 -8.99 -19.49
C GLY A 13 10.11 -9.48 -18.51
N PRO A 14 11.08 -8.64 -18.17
CA PRO A 14 12.02 -8.91 -17.09
C PRO A 14 11.32 -8.83 -15.71
N PRO A 15 11.96 -9.34 -14.64
CA PRO A 15 11.56 -9.06 -13.28
C PRO A 15 11.54 -7.55 -12.99
N GLU A 16 10.49 -7.06 -12.35
CA GLU A 16 10.32 -5.64 -12.06
C GLU A 16 10.15 -5.41 -10.55
N PRO A 17 10.85 -4.43 -9.94
CA PRO A 17 10.58 -4.05 -8.57
C PRO A 17 9.20 -3.39 -8.46
N LEU A 18 8.58 -3.48 -7.29
CA LEU A 18 7.41 -2.67 -6.98
C LEU A 18 7.81 -1.19 -6.97
N GLY A 19 6.96 -0.32 -7.51
CA GLY A 19 7.21 1.12 -7.61
C GLY A 19 7.15 1.88 -6.27
N ILE A 20 7.03 1.17 -5.14
CA ILE A 20 7.01 1.70 -3.78
C ILE A 20 7.94 0.85 -2.90
N ALA A 21 8.44 1.43 -1.80
CA ALA A 21 9.28 0.75 -0.82
C ALA A 21 8.44 -0.14 0.12
N ILE A 22 7.72 -1.12 -0.45
CA ILE A 22 6.80 -1.99 0.31
C ILE A 22 7.54 -2.78 1.40
N SER A 23 8.76 -3.21 1.11
CA SER A 23 9.60 -3.96 2.05
C SER A 23 9.92 -3.15 3.32
N ASP A 24 10.26 -1.88 3.14
CA ASP A 24 10.60 -0.96 4.24
C ASP A 24 9.36 -0.66 5.09
N HIS A 25 8.22 -0.39 4.44
CA HIS A 25 6.96 -0.18 5.15
C HIS A 25 6.51 -1.42 5.93
N CYS A 26 6.60 -2.60 5.33
CA CYS A 26 6.24 -3.85 6.01
C CYS A 26 7.22 -4.17 7.15
N GLY A 27 8.52 -4.00 6.93
CA GLY A 27 9.56 -4.20 7.95
C GLY A 27 9.40 -3.24 9.13
N GLY A 28 9.15 -1.95 8.85
CA GLY A 28 8.90 -0.95 9.89
C GLY A 28 7.64 -1.26 10.71
N THR A 29 6.56 -1.73 10.07
CA THR A 29 5.34 -2.14 10.77
C THR A 29 5.60 -3.37 11.64
N GLU A 30 6.36 -4.36 11.15
CA GLU A 30 6.75 -5.55 11.92
C GLU A 30 7.59 -5.18 13.13
N LEU A 31 8.56 -4.26 12.96
CA LEU A 31 9.39 -3.78 14.06
C LEU A 31 8.54 -3.11 15.15
N ALA A 32 7.57 -2.27 14.78
CA ALA A 32 6.65 -1.67 15.73
C ALA A 32 5.83 -2.71 16.51
N TRP A 33 5.34 -3.76 15.83
CA TRP A 33 4.66 -4.90 16.44
C TRP A 33 5.57 -5.63 17.44
N ALA A 34 6.77 -5.99 17.00
CA ALA A 34 7.72 -6.75 17.83
C ALA A 34 8.13 -5.96 19.08
N ILE A 35 8.34 -4.64 18.95
CA ILE A 35 8.62 -3.75 20.09
C ILE A 35 7.43 -3.74 21.07
N LEU A 36 6.20 -3.63 20.58
CA LEU A 36 5.01 -3.67 21.43
C LEU A 36 4.88 -5.02 22.16
N CYS A 37 5.12 -6.14 21.48
CA CYS A 37 5.13 -7.46 22.10
C CYS A 37 6.22 -7.60 23.18
N ALA A 38 7.43 -7.11 22.90
CA ALA A 38 8.52 -7.09 23.85
C ALA A 38 8.22 -6.20 25.07
N TYR A 39 7.59 -5.07 24.84
CA TYR A 39 7.17 -4.14 25.89
C TYR A 39 6.10 -4.77 26.79
N VAL A 40 5.06 -5.37 26.21
CA VAL A 40 4.04 -6.10 26.99
C VAL A 40 4.66 -7.24 27.80
N ASN A 41 5.57 -8.01 27.20
CA ASN A 41 6.31 -9.05 27.94
C ASN A 41 7.08 -8.46 29.13
N LYS A 42 7.77 -7.34 28.93
CA LYS A 42 8.49 -6.63 30.02
C LYS A 42 7.53 -6.17 31.12
N MET A 43 6.35 -5.66 30.77
CA MET A 43 5.34 -5.25 31.75
C MET A 43 4.83 -6.42 32.57
N LEU A 44 4.69 -7.61 31.98
CA LEU A 44 4.17 -8.81 32.64
C LEU A 44 5.23 -9.56 33.45
N THR A 45 6.47 -9.57 32.99
CA THR A 45 7.54 -10.43 33.57
C THR A 45 8.68 -9.66 34.24
N GLY A 46 8.78 -8.34 33.98
CA GLY A 46 9.92 -7.51 34.37
C GLY A 46 11.15 -7.65 33.45
N ASN A 47 11.15 -8.59 32.51
CA ASN A 47 12.29 -8.90 31.65
C ASN A 47 12.15 -8.25 30.27
N GLY A 48 13.10 -7.39 29.91
CA GLY A 48 13.27 -6.89 28.55
C GLY A 48 13.94 -7.92 27.64
N GLN A 49 13.89 -7.69 26.32
CA GLN A 49 14.54 -8.54 25.32
C GLN A 49 15.05 -7.73 24.14
N TYR A 50 16.01 -8.28 23.43
CA TYR A 50 16.48 -7.73 22.15
C TYR A 50 15.45 -8.09 21.06
N VAL A 51 15.24 -7.15 20.14
CA VAL A 51 14.33 -7.30 19.00
C VAL A 51 15.13 -7.07 17.74
N ASP A 52 15.14 -8.05 16.85
CA ASP A 52 15.74 -8.00 15.53
C ASP A 52 14.68 -8.26 14.45
N VAL A 53 14.60 -7.39 13.47
CA VAL A 53 13.66 -7.51 12.33
C VAL A 53 14.41 -7.28 11.04
N SER A 54 14.48 -8.32 10.23
CA SER A 54 15.02 -8.24 8.87
C SER A 54 13.91 -7.89 7.88
N VAL A 55 14.14 -6.87 7.07
CA VAL A 55 13.26 -6.50 5.94
C VAL A 55 13.10 -7.66 4.96
N SER A 56 14.17 -8.43 4.70
CA SER A 56 14.12 -9.59 3.81
C SER A 56 13.24 -10.71 4.35
N ASP A 57 13.34 -11.00 5.65
CA ASP A 57 12.53 -12.04 6.29
C ASP A 57 11.05 -11.67 6.30
N LYS A 58 10.77 -10.38 6.55
CA LYS A 58 9.39 -9.87 6.43
C LYS A 58 8.85 -10.02 5.02
N CYS A 59 9.63 -9.75 3.99
CA CYS A 59 9.21 -9.96 2.61
C CYS A 59 8.88 -11.45 2.34
N ILE A 60 9.68 -12.38 2.83
CA ILE A 60 9.38 -13.80 2.70
C ILE A 60 8.08 -14.17 3.44
N SER A 61 7.86 -13.61 4.63
CA SER A 61 6.66 -13.92 5.43
C SER A 61 5.34 -13.50 4.76
N ILE A 62 5.37 -12.49 3.89
CA ILE A 62 4.20 -12.01 3.13
C ILE A 62 4.14 -12.55 1.70
N ALA A 63 5.00 -13.51 1.35
CA ALA A 63 5.03 -14.10 0.02
C ALA A 63 3.90 -15.13 -0.23
N GLU A 64 2.88 -15.13 0.61
CA GLU A 64 1.73 -16.04 0.53
C GLU A 64 2.16 -17.53 0.50
N ASN A 65 1.62 -18.29 -0.45
CA ASN A 65 1.85 -19.72 -0.57
C ASN A 65 2.96 -20.12 -1.56
N VAL A 66 3.80 -19.19 -2.01
CA VAL A 66 4.79 -19.47 -3.08
C VAL A 66 5.80 -20.54 -2.67
N LEU A 67 6.21 -20.56 -1.40
CA LEU A 67 7.13 -21.57 -0.87
C LEU A 67 6.46 -22.95 -0.81
N VAL A 68 5.19 -23.01 -0.42
CA VAL A 68 4.42 -24.27 -0.40
C VAL A 68 4.23 -24.79 -1.82
N CYS A 69 3.88 -23.93 -2.77
CA CYS A 69 3.76 -24.30 -4.19
C CYS A 69 5.07 -24.88 -4.75
N ALA A 70 6.19 -24.24 -4.44
CA ALA A 70 7.51 -24.71 -4.87
C ALA A 70 7.91 -26.03 -4.21
N THR A 71 7.59 -26.22 -2.91
CA THR A 71 8.02 -27.40 -2.14
C THR A 71 7.16 -28.62 -2.45
N VAL A 72 5.83 -28.46 -2.51
CA VAL A 72 4.89 -29.59 -2.65
C VAL A 72 4.58 -29.88 -4.11
N GLY A 73 4.46 -28.85 -4.94
CA GLY A 73 4.02 -28.99 -6.31
C GLY A 73 5.12 -28.80 -7.37
N ASP A 74 6.34 -28.49 -6.96
CA ASP A 74 7.43 -28.06 -7.86
C ASP A 74 7.00 -26.92 -8.80
N ILE A 75 6.14 -26.01 -8.30
CA ILE A 75 5.56 -24.91 -9.08
C ILE A 75 6.30 -23.63 -8.71
N VAL A 76 7.04 -23.10 -9.66
CA VAL A 76 7.65 -21.76 -9.56
C VAL A 76 6.67 -20.74 -10.16
N ARG A 77 6.10 -19.88 -9.31
CA ARG A 77 5.20 -18.80 -9.75
C ARG A 77 5.99 -17.73 -10.49
N GLY A 78 5.70 -17.57 -11.76
CA GLY A 78 6.22 -16.50 -12.60
C GLY A 78 5.45 -15.19 -12.47
N ARG A 79 5.80 -14.24 -13.32
CA ARG A 79 5.13 -12.95 -13.45
C ARG A 79 3.75 -13.11 -14.08
N THR A 80 2.77 -12.39 -13.56
CA THR A 80 1.36 -12.48 -14.00
C THR A 80 0.83 -11.18 -14.59
N GLY A 81 1.61 -10.09 -14.61
CA GLY A 81 1.13 -8.81 -15.14
C GLY A 81 0.05 -8.13 -14.31
N GLY A 82 -0.04 -8.42 -13.01
CA GLY A 82 -1.00 -7.78 -12.10
C GLY A 82 -2.34 -8.51 -11.95
N TYR A 83 -2.40 -9.79 -12.30
CA TYR A 83 -3.57 -10.62 -12.03
C TYR A 83 -3.23 -11.84 -11.15
N ASN A 84 -4.25 -12.40 -10.51
CA ASN A 84 -4.10 -13.62 -9.72
C ASN A 84 -4.30 -14.86 -10.62
N PHE A 85 -3.31 -15.78 -10.65
CA PHE A 85 -3.37 -16.95 -11.51
C PHE A 85 -4.27 -18.08 -10.97
N ASN A 86 -4.70 -18.01 -9.71
CA ASN A 86 -5.54 -19.02 -9.07
C ASN A 86 -7.04 -18.68 -9.14
N CYS A 87 -7.39 -17.46 -9.52
CA CYS A 87 -8.79 -17.02 -9.55
C CYS A 87 -8.99 -15.94 -10.63
N GLY A 88 -10.21 -15.85 -11.13
CA GLY A 88 -10.55 -14.91 -12.18
C GLY A 88 -12.04 -14.61 -12.33
N PRO A 89 -12.36 -13.35 -12.76
CA PRO A 89 -11.45 -12.21 -12.97
C PRO A 89 -10.91 -11.63 -11.65
N TYR A 90 -9.59 -11.56 -11.51
CA TYR A 90 -8.94 -10.96 -10.36
C TYR A 90 -7.71 -10.18 -10.83
N GLY A 91 -7.85 -8.88 -10.99
CA GLY A 91 -6.80 -8.03 -11.55
C GLY A 91 -7.30 -6.67 -11.97
N VAL A 92 -6.53 -6.02 -12.84
CA VAL A 92 -6.79 -4.67 -13.35
C VAL A 92 -7.19 -4.74 -14.83
N PHE A 93 -8.25 -4.02 -15.18
CA PHE A 93 -8.83 -3.99 -16.54
C PHE A 93 -9.07 -2.56 -17.00
N GLN A 94 -9.17 -2.38 -18.33
CA GLN A 94 -9.34 -1.07 -18.94
C GLN A 94 -10.82 -0.63 -18.97
N ALA A 95 -11.03 0.65 -18.75
CA ALA A 95 -12.28 1.38 -18.89
C ALA A 95 -12.10 2.55 -19.87
N ALA A 96 -13.18 3.24 -20.21
CA ALA A 96 -13.14 4.39 -21.14
C ALA A 96 -12.26 5.57 -20.64
N ASP A 97 -12.18 5.75 -19.32
CA ASP A 97 -11.51 6.88 -18.68
C ASP A 97 -10.37 6.46 -17.73
N GLY A 98 -9.82 5.27 -17.93
CA GLY A 98 -8.70 4.74 -17.14
C GLY A 98 -8.83 3.25 -16.87
N ALA A 99 -8.47 2.80 -15.66
CA ALA A 99 -8.50 1.40 -15.29
C ALA A 99 -9.32 1.16 -14.01
N TYR A 100 -9.84 -0.06 -13.86
CA TYR A 100 -10.52 -0.52 -12.65
C TYR A 100 -9.95 -1.87 -12.20
N ALA A 101 -9.96 -2.09 -10.91
CA ALA A 101 -9.60 -3.36 -10.31
C ALA A 101 -10.85 -4.12 -9.90
N ILE A 102 -10.84 -5.44 -10.07
CA ILE A 102 -11.92 -6.33 -9.63
C ILE A 102 -11.33 -7.58 -8.98
N GLY A 103 -11.98 -8.09 -7.93
CA GLY A 103 -11.57 -9.28 -7.21
C GLY A 103 -12.69 -10.32 -7.16
N CYS A 104 -12.60 -11.33 -8.02
CA CYS A 104 -13.50 -12.47 -8.02
C CYS A 104 -12.83 -13.69 -7.38
N GLY A 105 -13.15 -13.95 -6.13
CA GLY A 105 -12.56 -15.04 -5.35
C GLY A 105 -13.37 -16.34 -5.32
N SER A 106 -14.58 -16.36 -5.91
CA SER A 106 -15.45 -17.53 -5.88
C SER A 106 -16.30 -17.69 -7.14
N ASP A 107 -16.85 -18.88 -7.35
CA ASP A 107 -17.76 -19.16 -8.47
C ASP A 107 -19.12 -18.47 -8.33
N GLU A 108 -19.53 -18.19 -7.09
CA GLU A 108 -20.74 -17.39 -6.82
C GLU A 108 -20.56 -15.92 -7.26
N MET A 109 -19.39 -15.33 -7.00
CA MET A 109 -19.09 -14.00 -7.50
C MET A 109 -19.01 -13.97 -9.02
N TRP A 110 -18.44 -15.02 -9.63
CA TRP A 110 -18.41 -15.16 -11.08
C TRP A 110 -19.82 -15.21 -11.69
N ALA A 111 -20.75 -15.91 -11.05
CA ALA A 111 -22.13 -15.95 -11.53
C ALA A 111 -22.76 -14.54 -11.58
N LYS A 112 -22.53 -13.73 -10.57
CA LYS A 112 -23.00 -12.33 -10.55
C LYS A 112 -22.32 -11.49 -11.63
N ILE A 113 -21.00 -11.63 -11.78
CA ILE A 113 -20.24 -10.93 -12.82
C ILE A 113 -20.75 -11.33 -14.20
N SER A 114 -20.83 -12.62 -14.52
CA SER A 114 -21.28 -13.14 -15.80
C SER A 114 -22.67 -12.61 -16.18
N ASN A 115 -23.59 -12.58 -15.22
CA ASN A 115 -24.92 -11.98 -15.41
C ASN A 115 -24.84 -10.46 -15.67
N SER A 116 -24.02 -9.73 -14.94
CA SER A 116 -23.83 -8.28 -15.12
C SER A 116 -23.18 -7.94 -16.47
N LEU A 117 -22.36 -8.86 -17.00
CA LEU A 117 -21.79 -8.74 -18.34
C LEU A 117 -22.80 -9.06 -19.45
N GLY A 118 -23.98 -9.61 -19.13
CA GLY A 118 -24.95 -10.14 -20.09
C GLY A 118 -24.48 -11.45 -20.76
N ARG A 119 -23.62 -12.22 -20.09
CA ARG A 119 -23.00 -13.44 -20.63
C ARG A 119 -23.20 -14.67 -19.73
N PRO A 120 -24.46 -14.98 -19.30
CA PRO A 120 -24.72 -16.09 -18.37
C PRO A 120 -24.30 -17.46 -18.91
N GLU A 121 -24.20 -17.62 -20.24
CA GLU A 121 -23.73 -18.85 -20.86
C GLU A 121 -22.30 -19.23 -20.47
N LEU A 122 -21.46 -18.26 -20.06
CA LEU A 122 -20.09 -18.51 -19.66
C LEU A 122 -19.99 -19.35 -18.37
N LEU A 123 -21.05 -19.43 -17.58
CA LEU A 123 -21.06 -20.26 -16.36
C LEU A 123 -20.87 -21.75 -16.63
N LYS A 124 -21.18 -22.19 -17.83
CA LYS A 124 -21.09 -23.60 -18.23
C LYS A 124 -20.09 -23.83 -19.38
N ALA A 125 -19.45 -22.76 -19.84
CA ALA A 125 -18.51 -22.87 -20.95
C ALA A 125 -17.18 -23.48 -20.47
N ASP A 126 -16.53 -24.21 -21.37
CA ASP A 126 -15.23 -24.82 -21.12
C ASP A 126 -14.16 -23.72 -20.86
N GLY A 127 -13.32 -23.93 -19.87
CA GLY A 127 -12.31 -22.94 -19.45
C GLY A 127 -12.84 -21.79 -18.60
N TRP A 128 -14.16 -21.74 -18.28
CA TRP A 128 -14.83 -20.69 -17.52
C TRP A 128 -15.52 -21.19 -16.25
N SER A 129 -15.70 -22.51 -16.15
CA SER A 129 -16.65 -23.13 -15.20
C SER A 129 -16.23 -22.98 -13.74
N ASN A 130 -14.94 -22.94 -13.45
CA ASN A 130 -14.44 -22.80 -12.09
C ASN A 130 -13.35 -21.72 -11.96
N ASN A 131 -13.17 -21.29 -10.73
CA ASN A 131 -12.30 -20.17 -10.40
C ASN A 131 -10.84 -20.37 -10.84
N THR A 132 -10.31 -21.60 -10.68
CA THR A 132 -8.92 -21.92 -11.06
C THR A 132 -8.71 -21.89 -12.57
N GLU A 133 -9.66 -22.41 -13.35
CA GLU A 133 -9.59 -22.34 -14.81
C GLU A 133 -9.62 -20.90 -15.29
N ARG A 134 -10.51 -20.07 -14.74
CA ARG A 134 -10.58 -18.66 -15.09
C ARG A 134 -9.26 -17.92 -14.75
N GLY A 135 -8.64 -18.25 -13.61
CA GLY A 135 -7.33 -17.71 -13.26
C GLY A 135 -6.24 -18.11 -14.24
N ARG A 136 -6.16 -19.38 -14.61
CA ARG A 136 -5.21 -19.91 -15.60
C ARG A 136 -5.41 -19.32 -16.99
N ASN A 137 -6.67 -19.13 -17.39
CA ASN A 137 -7.05 -18.56 -18.68
C ASN A 137 -7.19 -17.03 -18.65
N HIS A 138 -6.57 -16.36 -17.66
CA HIS A 138 -6.75 -14.93 -17.45
C HIS A 138 -6.40 -14.11 -18.70
N SER A 139 -5.24 -14.34 -19.30
CA SER A 139 -4.78 -13.60 -20.49
C SER A 139 -5.62 -13.86 -21.73
N THR A 140 -6.09 -15.09 -21.92
CA THR A 140 -6.84 -15.52 -23.12
C THR A 140 -8.34 -15.29 -23.01
N HIS A 141 -8.89 -15.26 -21.79
CA HIS A 141 -10.33 -15.21 -21.55
C HIS A 141 -10.74 -13.95 -20.76
N MET A 142 -10.17 -13.74 -19.56
CA MET A 142 -10.63 -12.68 -18.66
C MET A 142 -10.27 -11.28 -19.18
N ILE A 143 -9.02 -11.08 -19.62
CA ILE A 143 -8.59 -9.77 -20.12
C ILE A 143 -9.42 -9.35 -21.33
N PRO A 144 -9.58 -10.14 -22.39
CA PRO A 144 -10.40 -9.74 -23.54
C PRO A 144 -11.85 -9.46 -23.15
N LEU A 145 -12.48 -10.34 -22.36
CA LEU A 145 -13.87 -10.18 -21.95
C LEU A 145 -14.10 -8.91 -21.14
N MET A 146 -13.31 -8.71 -20.08
CA MET A 146 -13.49 -7.59 -19.16
C MET A 146 -13.11 -6.26 -19.80
N THR A 147 -12.11 -6.25 -20.68
CA THR A 147 -11.71 -5.06 -21.44
C THR A 147 -12.78 -4.69 -22.47
N ASP A 148 -13.29 -5.66 -23.23
CA ASP A 148 -14.35 -5.40 -24.23
C ASP A 148 -15.63 -4.88 -23.56
N TRP A 149 -16.02 -5.47 -22.43
CA TRP A 149 -17.18 -4.99 -21.67
C TRP A 149 -16.97 -3.60 -21.06
N GLY A 150 -15.74 -3.27 -20.60
CA GLY A 150 -15.41 -2.04 -19.89
C GLY A 150 -15.07 -0.85 -20.80
N LYS A 151 -14.61 -1.08 -22.03
CA LYS A 151 -14.01 -0.06 -22.92
C LYS A 151 -14.87 1.19 -23.16
N ASP A 152 -16.20 1.04 -23.16
CA ASP A 152 -17.16 2.13 -23.41
C ASP A 152 -17.81 2.65 -22.12
N LYS A 153 -17.40 2.17 -20.95
CA LYS A 153 -17.94 2.56 -19.64
C LYS A 153 -16.91 3.35 -18.83
N LYS A 154 -17.38 4.34 -18.12
CA LYS A 154 -16.55 5.03 -17.13
C LYS A 154 -16.31 4.16 -15.91
N ARG A 155 -15.16 4.34 -15.25
CA ARG A 155 -14.76 3.62 -14.02
C ARG A 155 -15.84 3.64 -12.94
N ASP A 156 -16.44 4.80 -12.68
CA ASP A 156 -17.48 4.95 -11.64
C ASP A 156 -18.73 4.13 -11.97
N GLY A 157 -19.16 4.10 -13.23
CA GLY A 157 -20.28 3.25 -13.67
C GLY A 157 -19.99 1.76 -13.56
N ILE A 158 -18.75 1.35 -13.83
CA ILE A 158 -18.31 -0.04 -13.62
C ILE A 158 -18.34 -0.39 -12.12
N VAL A 159 -17.82 0.51 -11.27
CA VAL A 159 -17.81 0.32 -9.81
C VAL A 159 -19.24 0.25 -9.26
N GLU A 160 -20.14 1.11 -9.72
CA GLU A 160 -21.57 1.06 -9.35
C GLU A 160 -22.19 -0.29 -9.70
N ILE A 161 -22.02 -0.76 -10.92
CA ILE A 161 -22.57 -2.06 -11.36
C ILE A 161 -21.98 -3.21 -10.52
N MET A 162 -20.66 -3.27 -10.39
CA MET A 162 -20.00 -4.42 -9.77
C MET A 162 -20.08 -4.37 -8.25
N ARG A 163 -19.69 -3.25 -7.62
CA ARG A 163 -19.61 -3.13 -6.16
C ARG A 163 -20.98 -2.85 -5.53
N ASP A 164 -21.66 -1.82 -6.01
CA ASP A 164 -22.82 -1.28 -5.30
C ASP A 164 -24.08 -2.09 -5.58
N GLN A 165 -24.28 -2.55 -6.80
CA GLN A 165 -25.46 -3.37 -7.19
C GLN A 165 -25.25 -4.86 -6.95
N ASN A 166 -24.04 -5.39 -7.10
CA ASN A 166 -23.76 -6.84 -7.07
C ASN A 166 -22.85 -7.30 -5.93
N SER A 167 -22.36 -6.40 -5.09
CA SER A 167 -21.46 -6.71 -3.97
C SER A 167 -20.17 -7.44 -4.40
N ILE A 168 -19.65 -7.12 -5.58
CA ILE A 168 -18.37 -7.62 -6.09
C ILE A 168 -17.27 -6.64 -5.67
N PRO A 169 -16.17 -7.09 -5.06
CA PRO A 169 -15.02 -6.22 -4.81
C PRO A 169 -14.53 -5.57 -6.11
N CYS A 170 -14.77 -4.29 -6.24
CA CYS A 170 -14.40 -3.50 -7.42
C CYS A 170 -14.09 -2.06 -7.01
N GLY A 171 -13.09 -1.46 -7.66
CA GLY A 171 -12.70 -0.08 -7.42
C GLY A 171 -12.00 0.54 -8.63
N ALA A 172 -12.13 1.85 -8.80
CA ALA A 172 -11.38 2.60 -9.80
C ALA A 172 -9.89 2.65 -9.41
N CYS A 173 -9.00 2.50 -10.38
CA CYS A 173 -7.57 2.77 -10.19
C CYS A 173 -7.37 4.29 -10.22
N LEU A 174 -7.24 4.87 -9.03
CA LEU A 174 -7.14 6.31 -8.86
C LEU A 174 -5.69 6.79 -8.98
N THR A 175 -5.51 7.94 -9.61
CA THR A 175 -4.25 8.69 -9.55
C THR A 175 -4.06 9.31 -8.15
N HIS A 176 -2.82 9.67 -7.80
CA HIS A 176 -2.54 10.35 -6.52
C HIS A 176 -3.33 11.67 -6.37
N LYS A 177 -3.60 12.38 -7.48
CA LYS A 177 -4.42 13.61 -7.46
C LYS A 177 -5.90 13.32 -7.18
N GLU A 178 -6.42 12.20 -7.66
CA GLU A 178 -7.78 11.75 -7.36
C GLU A 178 -7.87 11.27 -5.90
N VAL A 179 -6.91 10.45 -5.45
CA VAL A 179 -6.81 10.00 -4.04
C VAL A 179 -6.75 11.19 -3.08
N GLN A 180 -5.96 12.24 -3.39
CA GLN A 180 -5.85 13.45 -2.58
C GLN A 180 -7.21 14.12 -2.32
N LYS A 181 -8.13 14.05 -3.29
CA LYS A 181 -9.46 14.68 -3.24
C LYS A 181 -10.57 13.74 -2.79
N ASP A 182 -10.26 12.45 -2.60
CA ASP A 182 -11.26 11.45 -2.29
C ASP A 182 -11.95 11.73 -0.94
N ALA A 183 -13.27 11.84 -0.98
CA ALA A 183 -14.10 12.22 0.17
C ALA A 183 -14.02 11.19 1.31
N HIS A 184 -13.90 9.90 0.99
CA HIS A 184 -13.79 8.83 1.99
C HIS A 184 -12.48 8.92 2.78
N TYR A 185 -11.34 9.09 2.09
CA TYR A 185 -10.05 9.25 2.75
C TYR A 185 -9.96 10.53 3.56
N ARG A 186 -10.58 11.61 3.09
CA ARG A 186 -10.68 12.88 3.84
C ARG A 186 -11.55 12.74 5.08
N MET A 187 -12.76 12.18 4.97
CA MET A 187 -13.64 11.90 6.10
C MET A 187 -12.97 11.01 7.15
N ARG A 188 -12.24 10.01 6.73
CA ARG A 188 -11.48 9.12 7.62
C ARG A 188 -10.21 9.75 8.19
N GLN A 189 -9.86 10.97 7.79
CA GLN A 189 -8.59 11.61 8.17
C GLN A 189 -7.35 10.73 7.84
N THR A 190 -7.47 9.91 6.79
CA THR A 190 -6.32 9.19 6.22
C THR A 190 -5.44 10.17 5.44
N ILE A 191 -6.05 11.20 4.88
CA ILE A 191 -5.37 12.34 4.25
C ILE A 191 -5.78 13.60 5.00
N SER A 192 -4.79 14.37 5.44
CA SER A 192 -4.96 15.66 6.12
C SER A 192 -4.11 16.72 5.45
N ASP A 193 -4.50 17.98 5.59
CA ASP A 193 -3.71 19.11 5.12
C ASP A 193 -2.96 19.72 6.31
N ILE A 194 -1.70 20.04 6.08
CA ILE A 194 -0.82 20.76 7.03
C ILE A 194 -0.21 21.97 6.34
N GLU A 195 0.13 22.98 7.12
CA GLU A 195 0.98 24.09 6.66
C GLU A 195 2.45 23.72 6.84
N GLN A 196 3.12 23.47 5.74
CA GLN A 196 4.54 23.12 5.73
C GLN A 196 5.37 24.37 5.50
N PRO A 197 6.35 24.69 6.37
CA PRO A 197 7.26 25.81 6.15
C PRO A 197 7.88 25.78 4.75
N LYS A 198 8.02 26.91 4.12
CA LYS A 198 8.51 27.11 2.73
C LYS A 198 7.65 26.51 1.61
N ALA A 199 6.82 25.52 1.88
CA ALA A 199 5.98 24.87 0.88
C ALA A 199 4.50 25.30 0.93
N GLY A 200 4.03 25.88 2.05
CA GLY A 200 2.63 26.24 2.27
C GLY A 200 1.76 25.01 2.53
N LYS A 201 0.52 25.05 2.10
CA LYS A 201 -0.44 23.97 2.35
C LYS A 201 -0.12 22.70 1.54
N VAL A 202 0.13 21.58 2.23
CA VAL A 202 0.39 20.27 1.64
C VAL A 202 -0.57 19.22 2.18
N SER A 203 -0.99 18.29 1.32
CA SER A 203 -1.77 17.12 1.74
C SER A 203 -0.82 15.97 2.07
N VAL A 204 -0.98 15.40 3.24
CA VAL A 204 -0.15 14.30 3.73
C VAL A 204 -1.00 13.12 4.15
N ALA A 205 -0.48 11.90 3.97
CA ALA A 205 -1.12 10.70 4.47
C ALA A 205 -0.81 10.50 5.96
N SER A 206 -1.80 10.02 6.71
CA SER A 206 -1.59 9.63 8.11
C SER A 206 -0.61 8.45 8.17
N PRO A 207 0.44 8.51 8.98
CA PRO A 207 1.39 7.42 9.14
C PRO A 207 0.77 6.18 9.81
N PHE A 208 -0.36 6.36 10.49
CA PHE A 208 -1.09 5.29 11.16
C PHE A 208 -2.54 5.22 10.64
N ALA A 209 -2.87 4.14 9.97
CA ALA A 209 -4.20 3.96 9.35
C ALA A 209 -5.29 3.50 10.34
N GLY A 210 -4.91 2.97 11.50
CA GLY A 210 -5.83 2.53 12.56
C GLY A 210 -6.63 3.68 13.14
N LYS A 211 -7.88 3.42 13.49
CA LYS A 211 -8.76 4.39 14.17
C LYS A 211 -9.04 3.89 15.58
N MET A 212 -8.61 4.67 16.55
CA MET A 212 -8.78 4.36 17.98
C MET A 212 -9.75 5.38 18.58
N THR A 213 -10.61 4.93 19.46
CA THR A 213 -11.67 5.77 20.04
C THR A 213 -11.12 6.83 20.98
N ASP A 214 -10.15 6.45 21.82
CA ASP A 214 -9.68 7.30 22.92
C ASP A 214 -8.30 7.91 22.63
N THR A 215 -7.41 7.17 21.97
CA THR A 215 -6.04 7.61 21.63
C THR A 215 -5.89 7.75 20.12
N ARG A 216 -6.50 8.78 19.56
CA ARG A 216 -6.47 9.01 18.11
C ARG A 216 -5.08 9.43 17.64
N PRO A 217 -4.43 8.66 16.78
CA PRO A 217 -3.18 9.10 16.17
C PRO A 217 -3.46 10.31 15.27
N ALA A 218 -2.63 11.33 15.39
CA ALA A 218 -2.71 12.54 14.59
C ALA A 218 -1.31 13.00 14.17
N ILE A 219 -1.25 13.73 13.07
CA ILE A 219 -0.04 14.46 12.68
C ILE A 219 0.10 15.63 13.63
N GLN A 220 1.23 15.69 14.35
CA GLN A 220 1.47 16.67 15.41
C GLN A 220 1.86 18.07 14.86
N GLY A 221 2.37 18.10 13.63
CA GLY A 221 2.80 19.34 13.01
C GLY A 221 3.54 19.10 11.70
N PRO A 222 4.08 20.15 11.09
CA PRO A 222 4.89 20.06 9.89
C PRO A 222 6.21 19.33 10.15
N ALA A 223 6.90 18.93 9.08
CA ALA A 223 8.27 18.46 9.17
C ALA A 223 9.17 19.64 9.54
N PRO A 224 10.12 19.45 10.46
CA PRO A 224 11.04 20.51 10.85
C PRO A 224 11.96 20.91 9.68
N LEU A 225 12.37 22.16 9.68
CA LEU A 225 13.41 22.64 8.79
C LEU A 225 14.79 22.13 9.21
N LEU A 226 15.76 22.21 8.31
CA LEU A 226 17.12 21.82 8.61
C LEU A 226 17.66 22.63 9.80
N GLY A 227 18.06 21.93 10.85
CA GLY A 227 18.65 22.54 12.05
C GLY A 227 17.67 23.28 12.98
N GLU A 228 16.35 23.26 12.70
CA GLU A 228 15.33 23.98 13.48
C GLU A 228 15.40 23.68 14.99
N HIS A 229 15.79 22.47 15.35
CA HIS A 229 15.84 22.02 16.74
C HIS A 229 17.27 21.88 17.31
N ASN A 230 18.29 22.33 16.60
CA ASN A 230 19.69 22.17 17.01
C ASN A 230 19.92 22.64 18.47
N GLU A 231 19.54 23.88 18.77
CA GLU A 231 19.74 24.45 20.11
C GLU A 231 18.96 23.70 21.18
N THR A 232 17.68 23.45 20.92
CA THR A 232 16.79 22.74 21.85
C THR A 232 17.32 21.35 22.17
N ILE A 233 17.73 20.59 21.17
CA ILE A 233 18.22 19.22 21.34
C ILE A 233 19.55 19.18 22.07
N LEU A 234 20.51 20.04 21.69
CA LEU A 234 21.83 20.11 22.35
C LEU A 234 21.73 20.56 23.80
N ALA A 235 20.91 21.56 24.08
CA ALA A 235 20.70 22.03 25.46
C ALA A 235 19.98 20.97 26.32
N MET A 236 18.88 20.36 25.80
CA MET A 236 18.06 19.42 26.59
C MET A 236 18.73 18.07 26.81
N LEU A 237 19.39 17.50 25.80
CA LEU A 237 19.91 16.13 25.86
C LEU A 237 21.38 16.08 26.26
N LEU A 238 22.18 17.10 25.90
CA LEU A 238 23.62 17.11 26.12
C LEU A 238 24.06 18.23 27.10
N SER A 239 23.10 19.04 27.57
CA SER A 239 23.37 20.14 28.51
C SER A 239 24.40 21.19 28.00
N TYR A 240 24.45 21.38 26.69
CA TYR A 240 25.30 22.38 26.07
C TYR A 240 24.82 23.78 26.45
N THR A 241 25.78 24.64 26.80
CA THR A 241 25.53 26.07 27.00
C THR A 241 25.33 26.79 25.66
N LYS A 242 24.73 27.96 25.69
CA LYS A 242 24.58 28.79 24.49
C LYS A 242 25.94 29.09 23.82
N ASP A 243 26.96 29.43 24.61
CA ASP A 243 28.30 29.73 24.08
C ASP A 243 28.93 28.50 23.37
N GLU A 244 28.66 27.30 23.86
CA GLU A 244 29.15 26.08 23.22
C GLU A 244 28.40 25.82 21.88
N ILE A 245 27.11 26.08 21.84
CA ILE A 245 26.28 25.93 20.62
C ILE A 245 26.71 26.99 19.59
N GLU A 246 26.91 28.25 19.98
CA GLU A 246 27.40 29.30 19.10
C GLU A 246 28.74 28.93 18.47
N ARG A 247 29.69 28.42 19.28
CA ARG A 247 30.98 27.93 18.73
C ARG A 247 30.83 26.82 17.69
N LEU A 248 29.82 25.95 17.83
CA LEU A 248 29.57 24.93 16.85
C LEU A 248 29.00 25.50 15.54
N TYR A 249 28.19 26.55 15.62
CA TYR A 249 27.74 27.30 14.45
C TYR A 249 28.92 28.03 13.79
N ASP A 250 29.75 28.74 14.55
CA ASP A 250 30.92 29.45 14.03
C ASP A 250 31.94 28.52 13.38
N ALA A 251 32.07 27.30 13.90
CA ALA A 251 32.92 26.25 13.35
C ALA A 251 32.30 25.54 12.13
N GLY A 252 31.08 25.87 11.73
CA GLY A 252 30.36 25.22 10.63
C GLY A 252 29.96 23.78 10.91
N VAL A 253 29.98 23.33 12.15
CA VAL A 253 29.51 21.99 12.58
C VAL A 253 28.00 21.95 12.61
N LEU A 254 27.35 23.01 13.04
CA LEU A 254 25.92 23.19 13.00
C LEU A 254 25.55 24.07 11.78
N VAL A 255 24.48 23.68 11.12
CA VAL A 255 23.87 24.49 10.07
C VAL A 255 22.35 24.55 10.30
N GLN A 256 21.74 25.64 9.88
CA GLN A 256 20.30 25.82 10.03
C GLN A 256 19.76 26.60 8.84
N ASP A 257 18.56 26.23 8.42
CA ASP A 257 17.87 26.83 7.28
C ASP A 257 16.46 27.24 7.72
N LEU A 258 16.37 28.39 8.41
CA LEU A 258 15.11 28.91 8.95
C LEU A 258 14.17 29.39 7.85
N ASP A 259 12.87 29.30 8.10
CA ASP A 259 11.87 29.90 7.22
C ASP A 259 11.89 31.44 7.41
N PRO A 260 12.23 32.23 6.39
CA PRO A 260 12.27 33.69 6.48
C PRO A 260 10.90 34.31 6.80
N ARG A 261 9.82 33.54 6.77
CA ARG A 261 8.47 34.00 7.12
C ARG A 261 8.13 33.84 8.60
N GLN A 262 8.97 33.16 9.37
CA GLN A 262 8.83 33.08 10.83
C GLN A 262 9.59 34.24 11.43
N PRO A 263 8.98 35.13 12.24
CA PRO A 263 9.70 36.13 13.01
C PRO A 263 10.57 35.43 14.06
N GLU A 264 11.77 35.98 14.30
CA GLU A 264 12.71 35.57 15.37
C GLU A 264 12.05 35.57 16.75
#